data_4551f5551ee7c37a1b8b35b8f471b6e3
#
_entry.id   4551f5551ee7c37a1b8b35b8f471b6e3
#
_cell.length_a   1.000
_cell.length_b   1.000
_cell.length_c   1.000
_cell.angle_alpha   90.00
_cell.angle_beta   90.00
_cell.angle_gamma   90.00
#
_symmetry.space_group_name_H-M   'P 1'
#
loop_
_entity.id
_entity.type
_entity.pdbx_description
1 polymer ?
#
loop_
_entity_poly.entity_id
_entity_poly.type
_entity_poly.pdbx_seq_one_letter_code
_entity_poly.pdbx_strand_id
1 'polypeptide(L)'
;MAEWGFYGRRRERAELAQVLGRGRWFFLQISGRRRIGKTRLVKELLQPERRERVLYIQIPDSDPAGVVSTARDFMENFGVSEPLPHDLRSLAVRIGELCAEGWIVALDEFQYFSRKALYPFTSELQSEVDRLAATPEVRGGLIVLGSLHTEMQALLEDCSAPLYQRLTDNIGLGHLDIASLLELLELLEAHADTRPERLLFLWNLFEGVPKFYRDCFEQEVIAADRRTLLERMFFSSSSPLRTEADNWFLRELRGRYDLVLKYVARHPGCTHADILAHATSVAPDFSNQVWGYLKTLEGKYEMVEKQLPVFAKAKARKGRYTIRDNFLRSWLDALAVPTAAINFRPLQTLVEQADQRLMTAEGYGLERLVGQLYEERSRKEVGDFSLTSRIEGWWDRNDTEIDLVALDETSQRLRLGSCKRSEQALVSDLGRFDGHIDRFLKAFPTFSEWQVEKVAIAPSLTSEARGAIEAAG
;
A
#
# COMPACT_ATOMS: atom_id res chain seq x y z
N MET A 1 2.99 11.75 28.25
CA MET A 1 3.37 11.06 27.00
C MET A 1 2.32 11.42 25.96
N ALA A 2 2.73 11.71 24.72
CA ALA A 2 1.78 11.91 23.62
C ALA A 2 0.98 10.61 23.42
N GLU A 3 -0.30 10.71 23.13
CA GLU A 3 -1.11 9.56 22.75
C GLU A 3 -1.11 9.38 21.23
N TRP A 4 -1.16 8.12 20.77
CA TRP A 4 -1.28 7.85 19.35
C TRP A 4 -2.63 8.33 18.81
N GLY A 5 -2.62 9.39 18.00
CA GLY A 5 -3.78 9.99 17.39
C GLY A 5 -4.26 9.31 16.11
N PHE A 6 -5.14 10.02 15.38
CA PHE A 6 -5.54 9.69 14.02
C PHE A 6 -4.91 10.72 13.07
N TYR A 7 -4.02 10.25 12.19
CA TYR A 7 -3.21 11.11 11.32
C TYR A 7 -3.63 10.99 9.86
N GLY A 8 -3.59 12.13 9.15
CA GLY A 8 -3.86 12.18 7.73
C GLY A 8 -5.29 11.80 7.33
N ARG A 9 -5.42 11.10 6.20
CA ARG A 9 -6.70 10.61 5.68
C ARG A 9 -7.74 11.69 5.44
N ARG A 10 -7.32 12.93 5.15
CA ARG A 10 -8.23 14.08 5.03
C ARG A 10 -9.26 13.86 3.92
N ARG A 11 -8.82 13.27 2.80
CA ARG A 11 -9.68 12.96 1.66
C ARG A 11 -10.69 11.86 2.00
N GLU A 12 -10.23 10.72 2.47
CA GLU A 12 -11.08 9.58 2.79
C GLU A 12 -12.05 9.90 3.93
N ARG A 13 -11.62 10.72 4.90
CA ARG A 13 -12.50 11.26 5.95
C ARG A 13 -13.61 12.14 5.37
N ALA A 14 -13.29 13.02 4.45
CA ALA A 14 -14.27 13.89 3.80
C ALA A 14 -15.25 13.07 2.94
N GLU A 15 -14.76 12.11 2.17
CA GLU A 15 -15.59 11.21 1.35
C GLU A 15 -16.55 10.40 2.23
N LEU A 16 -16.07 9.78 3.31
CA LEU A 16 -16.92 9.04 4.25
C LEU A 16 -17.93 9.96 4.95
N ALA A 17 -17.51 11.15 5.40
CA ALA A 17 -18.41 12.12 6.01
C ALA A 17 -19.51 12.57 5.04
N GLN A 18 -19.18 12.73 3.75
CA GLN A 18 -20.16 13.06 2.69
C GLN A 18 -21.18 11.94 2.49
N VAL A 19 -20.74 10.66 2.48
CA VAL A 19 -21.65 9.50 2.37
C VAL A 19 -22.60 9.48 3.57
N LEU A 20 -22.07 9.61 4.78
CA LEU A 20 -22.87 9.62 6.04
C LEU A 20 -23.84 10.81 6.11
N GLY A 21 -23.50 11.95 5.52
CA GLY A 21 -24.30 13.17 5.53
C GLY A 21 -25.42 13.22 4.49
N ARG A 22 -25.54 12.27 3.56
CA ARG A 22 -26.55 12.27 2.48
C ARG A 22 -27.98 12.08 2.98
N GLY A 23 -28.18 11.54 4.18
CA GLY A 23 -29.49 11.30 4.75
C GLY A 23 -30.39 10.36 3.93
N ARG A 24 -29.83 9.40 3.23
CA ARG A 24 -30.49 8.36 2.46
C ARG A 24 -29.73 7.04 2.58
N TRP A 25 -30.34 5.94 2.21
CA TRP A 25 -29.71 4.63 2.16
C TRP A 25 -28.37 4.63 1.41
N PHE A 26 -27.38 3.93 1.97
CA PHE A 26 -26.12 3.65 1.31
C PHE A 26 -25.61 2.25 1.66
N PHE A 27 -24.89 1.65 0.70
CA PHE A 27 -24.11 0.44 0.88
C PHE A 27 -22.67 0.73 0.45
N LEU A 28 -21.80 0.92 1.44
CA LEU A 28 -20.43 1.38 1.27
C LEU A 28 -19.44 0.25 1.51
N GLN A 29 -18.51 0.07 0.57
CA GLN A 29 -17.30 -0.72 0.78
C GLN A 29 -16.14 0.18 1.22
N ILE A 30 -15.39 -0.24 2.25
CA ILE A 30 -14.09 0.32 2.58
C ILE A 30 -13.04 -0.77 2.38
N SER A 31 -12.28 -0.65 1.29
CA SER A 31 -11.24 -1.59 0.88
C SER A 31 -9.84 -1.07 1.19
N GLY A 32 -8.86 -1.94 1.15
CA GLY A 32 -7.45 -1.60 1.35
C GLY A 32 -6.72 -2.70 2.13
N ARG A 33 -5.39 -2.69 2.02
CA ARG A 33 -4.56 -3.74 2.64
C ARG A 33 -4.76 -3.82 4.16
N ARG A 34 -4.35 -4.95 4.73
CA ARG A 34 -4.33 -5.12 6.19
C ARG A 34 -3.45 -4.04 6.84
N ARG A 35 -3.86 -3.58 8.05
CA ARG A 35 -3.13 -2.57 8.85
C ARG A 35 -3.05 -1.15 8.27
N ILE A 36 -3.78 -0.88 7.20
CA ILE A 36 -3.85 0.45 6.57
C ILE A 36 -4.74 1.45 7.33
N GLY A 37 -5.50 0.98 8.33
CA GLY A 37 -6.31 1.84 9.19
C GLY A 37 -7.81 1.89 8.86
N LYS A 38 -8.37 0.92 8.12
CA LYS A 38 -9.82 0.84 7.79
C LYS A 38 -10.72 0.95 9.02
N THR A 39 -10.54 0.01 9.95
CA THR A 39 -11.29 -0.04 11.22
C THR A 39 -11.17 1.26 12.01
N ARG A 40 -9.96 1.85 12.06
CA ARG A 40 -9.73 3.11 12.78
C ARG A 40 -10.47 4.28 12.13
N LEU A 41 -10.47 4.36 10.80
CA LEU A 41 -11.22 5.38 10.05
C LEU A 41 -12.73 5.32 10.37
N VAL A 42 -13.31 4.12 10.35
CA VAL A 42 -14.73 3.93 10.65
C VAL A 42 -15.04 4.30 12.09
N LYS A 43 -14.27 3.80 13.05
CA LYS A 43 -14.46 4.12 14.48
C LYS A 43 -14.29 5.62 14.75
N GLU A 44 -13.32 6.27 14.12
CA GLU A 44 -13.08 7.72 14.27
C GLU A 44 -14.28 8.56 13.82
N LEU A 45 -14.91 8.20 12.70
CA LEU A 45 -16.02 8.98 12.13
C LEU A 45 -17.38 8.59 12.69
N LEU A 46 -17.62 7.32 12.95
CA LEU A 46 -18.88 6.86 13.50
C LEU A 46 -18.99 7.12 15.00
N GLN A 47 -17.86 7.11 15.72
CA GLN A 47 -17.83 7.24 17.19
C GLN A 47 -18.92 6.37 17.85
N PRO A 48 -18.89 5.04 17.65
CA PRO A 48 -19.99 4.16 18.03
C PRO A 48 -20.33 4.22 19.53
N GLU A 49 -19.35 4.58 20.37
CA GLU A 49 -19.55 4.75 21.81
C GLU A 49 -20.35 6.03 22.19
N ARG A 50 -20.57 6.94 21.23
CA ARG A 50 -21.22 8.24 21.44
C ARG A 50 -22.50 8.45 20.63
N ARG A 51 -22.82 7.53 19.69
CA ARG A 51 -24.01 7.60 18.84
C ARG A 51 -24.97 6.47 19.15
N GLU A 52 -26.24 6.77 19.33
CA GLU A 52 -27.28 5.81 19.68
C GLU A 52 -27.64 4.80 18.60
N ARG A 53 -27.31 5.07 17.32
CA ARG A 53 -27.72 4.24 16.18
C ARG A 53 -26.53 3.84 15.29
N VAL A 54 -25.49 3.37 15.93
CA VAL A 54 -24.33 2.80 15.24
C VAL A 54 -24.05 1.43 15.81
N LEU A 55 -23.94 0.43 14.93
CA LEU A 55 -23.55 -0.93 15.27
C LEU A 55 -22.28 -1.29 14.52
N TYR A 56 -21.24 -1.70 15.23
CA TYR A 56 -20.00 -2.23 14.67
C TYR A 56 -19.87 -3.69 15.06
N ILE A 57 -19.73 -4.57 14.05
CA ILE A 57 -19.53 -6.02 14.25
C ILE A 57 -18.23 -6.42 13.56
N GLN A 58 -17.32 -7.03 14.29
CA GLN A 58 -16.15 -7.69 13.71
C GLN A 58 -16.49 -9.17 13.47
N ILE A 59 -16.53 -9.58 12.21
CA ILE A 59 -16.85 -10.95 11.81
C ILE A 59 -15.65 -11.85 12.15
N PRO A 60 -15.84 -12.89 12.98
CA PRO A 60 -14.77 -13.79 13.35
C PRO A 60 -14.48 -14.79 12.23
N ASP A 61 -13.24 -15.31 12.22
CA ASP A 61 -12.83 -16.46 11.42
C ASP A 61 -13.40 -17.76 12.07
N SER A 62 -14.70 -18.01 11.93
CA SER A 62 -15.43 -19.08 12.61
C SER A 62 -16.46 -19.76 11.71
N ASP A 63 -17.17 -20.74 12.25
CA ASP A 63 -18.34 -21.36 11.64
C ASP A 63 -19.59 -20.46 11.75
N PRO A 64 -20.72 -20.84 11.12
CA PRO A 64 -21.96 -20.04 11.19
C PRO A 64 -22.44 -19.75 12.61
N ALA A 65 -22.35 -20.71 13.53
CA ALA A 65 -22.79 -20.52 14.91
C ALA A 65 -21.92 -19.51 15.65
N GLY A 66 -20.59 -19.57 15.47
CA GLY A 66 -19.66 -18.63 16.06
C GLY A 66 -19.82 -17.20 15.51
N VAL A 67 -20.11 -17.05 14.21
CA VAL A 67 -20.41 -15.73 13.60
C VAL A 67 -21.67 -15.13 14.22
N VAL A 68 -22.76 -15.92 14.31
CA VAL A 68 -24.04 -15.47 14.88
C VAL A 68 -23.91 -15.13 16.37
N SER A 69 -23.23 -15.98 17.14
CA SER A 69 -22.96 -15.69 18.59
C SER A 69 -22.21 -14.38 18.76
N THR A 70 -21.14 -14.18 18.01
CA THR A 70 -20.37 -12.93 18.05
C THR A 70 -21.22 -11.71 17.67
N ALA A 71 -22.05 -11.84 16.62
CA ALA A 71 -22.94 -10.75 16.21
C ALA A 71 -23.95 -10.38 17.30
N ARG A 72 -24.50 -11.37 18.02
CA ARG A 72 -25.39 -11.14 19.18
C ARG A 72 -24.68 -10.38 20.28
N ASP A 73 -23.47 -10.81 20.66
CA ASP A 73 -22.68 -10.15 21.71
C ASP A 73 -22.44 -8.67 21.36
N PHE A 74 -22.13 -8.36 20.09
CA PHE A 74 -22.01 -6.96 19.65
C PHE A 74 -23.34 -6.22 19.68
N MET A 75 -24.44 -6.82 19.23
CA MET A 75 -25.77 -6.21 19.25
C MET A 75 -26.20 -5.87 20.70
N GLU A 76 -26.02 -6.79 21.61
CA GLU A 76 -26.30 -6.55 23.06
C GLU A 76 -25.43 -5.42 23.61
N ASN A 77 -24.13 -5.43 23.34
CA ASN A 77 -23.19 -4.39 23.79
C ASN A 77 -23.51 -3.00 23.24
N PHE A 78 -24.08 -2.92 22.04
CA PHE A 78 -24.52 -1.65 21.42
C PHE A 78 -25.99 -1.31 21.71
N GLY A 79 -26.64 -2.02 22.60
CA GLY A 79 -28.00 -1.73 23.04
C GLY A 79 -29.09 -2.01 22.00
N VAL A 80 -28.83 -2.92 21.06
CA VAL A 80 -29.82 -3.37 20.10
C VAL A 80 -30.85 -4.25 20.82
N SER A 81 -32.14 -3.86 20.74
CA SER A 81 -33.25 -4.60 21.35
C SER A 81 -33.58 -5.88 20.56
N GLU A 82 -34.26 -6.80 21.22
CA GLU A 82 -34.84 -8.02 20.60
C GLU A 82 -35.67 -7.70 19.33
N PRO A 83 -35.73 -8.58 18.33
CA PRO A 83 -35.19 -9.95 18.38
C PRO A 83 -33.70 -10.01 17.98
N LEU A 84 -32.94 -10.90 18.67
CA LEU A 84 -31.56 -11.21 18.33
C LEU A 84 -31.49 -12.36 17.31
N PRO A 85 -30.49 -12.37 16.39
CA PRO A 85 -30.37 -13.41 15.37
C PRO A 85 -30.00 -14.77 15.98
N HIS A 86 -30.47 -15.87 15.35
CA HIS A 86 -30.19 -17.25 15.76
C HIS A 86 -29.50 -18.07 14.67
N ASP A 87 -29.49 -17.57 13.44
CA ASP A 87 -28.79 -18.16 12.30
C ASP A 87 -28.30 -17.05 11.32
N LEU A 88 -27.64 -17.43 10.24
CA LEU A 88 -27.11 -16.47 9.24
C LEU A 88 -28.23 -15.71 8.52
N ARG A 89 -29.39 -16.35 8.29
CA ARG A 89 -30.53 -15.71 7.64
C ARG A 89 -31.12 -14.62 8.54
N SER A 90 -31.44 -14.97 9.77
CA SER A 90 -31.98 -14.01 10.73
C SER A 90 -30.98 -12.89 11.05
N LEU A 91 -29.67 -13.14 10.97
CA LEU A 91 -28.64 -12.11 11.06
C LEU A 91 -28.73 -11.11 9.91
N ALA A 92 -28.85 -11.59 8.66
CA ALA A 92 -28.98 -10.71 7.50
C ALA A 92 -30.27 -9.87 7.58
N VAL A 93 -31.40 -10.49 7.91
CA VAL A 93 -32.69 -9.81 8.10
C VAL A 93 -32.59 -8.75 9.19
N ARG A 94 -32.00 -9.09 10.37
CA ARG A 94 -31.86 -8.14 11.49
C ARG A 94 -30.99 -6.93 11.12
N ILE A 95 -29.91 -7.13 10.39
CA ILE A 95 -29.09 -6.04 9.84
C ILE A 95 -29.94 -5.13 8.91
N GLY A 96 -30.75 -5.75 8.04
CA GLY A 96 -31.65 -5.00 7.15
C GLY A 96 -32.70 -4.19 7.91
N GLU A 97 -33.30 -4.74 8.97
CA GLU A 97 -34.25 -4.04 9.85
C GLU A 97 -33.59 -2.85 10.55
N LEU A 98 -32.41 -3.04 11.14
CA LEU A 98 -31.67 -1.98 11.79
C LEU A 98 -31.36 -0.83 10.82
N CYS A 99 -30.91 -1.16 9.60
CA CYS A 99 -30.69 -0.13 8.59
C CYS A 99 -32.00 0.60 8.22
N ALA A 100 -33.13 -0.11 8.14
CA ALA A 100 -34.44 0.51 7.91
C ALA A 100 -34.85 1.45 9.05
N GLU A 101 -34.51 1.11 10.30
CA GLU A 101 -34.70 1.92 11.50
C GLU A 101 -33.73 3.12 11.58
N GLY A 102 -32.84 3.28 10.62
CA GLY A 102 -31.88 4.39 10.53
C GLY A 102 -30.52 4.13 11.20
N TRP A 103 -30.21 2.88 11.53
CA TRP A 103 -28.89 2.50 12.04
C TRP A 103 -27.86 2.51 10.93
N ILE A 104 -26.60 2.83 11.30
CA ILE A 104 -25.42 2.59 10.47
C ILE A 104 -24.75 1.33 11.00
N VAL A 105 -24.78 0.28 10.20
CA VAL A 105 -24.17 -1.02 10.55
C VAL A 105 -22.85 -1.19 9.82
N ALA A 106 -21.77 -1.41 10.55
CA ALA A 106 -20.43 -1.67 10.01
C ALA A 106 -20.02 -3.13 10.28
N LEU A 107 -19.78 -3.89 9.19
CA LEU A 107 -19.30 -5.27 9.24
C LEU A 107 -17.82 -5.30 8.88
N ASP A 108 -16.95 -5.49 9.83
CA ASP A 108 -15.51 -5.60 9.62
C ASP A 108 -15.10 -7.07 9.39
N GLU A 109 -14.00 -7.27 8.64
CA GLU A 109 -13.52 -8.57 8.17
C GLU A 109 -14.57 -9.32 7.32
N PHE A 110 -15.33 -8.57 6.51
CA PHE A 110 -16.42 -9.08 5.68
C PHE A 110 -16.00 -10.17 4.69
N GLN A 111 -14.71 -10.23 4.31
CA GLN A 111 -14.18 -11.27 3.43
C GLN A 111 -14.40 -12.69 3.95
N TYR A 112 -14.60 -12.91 5.25
CA TYR A 112 -14.88 -14.25 5.77
C TYR A 112 -16.18 -14.87 5.21
N PHE A 113 -17.11 -14.04 4.74
CA PHE A 113 -18.31 -14.54 4.06
C PHE A 113 -18.04 -15.14 2.68
N SER A 114 -16.83 -15.08 2.14
CA SER A 114 -16.41 -15.84 0.96
C SER A 114 -16.30 -17.36 1.21
N ARG A 115 -16.22 -17.77 2.48
CA ARG A 115 -16.17 -19.18 2.86
C ARG A 115 -17.48 -19.89 2.57
N LYS A 116 -17.40 -21.10 2.04
CA LYS A 116 -18.56 -21.89 1.63
C LYS A 116 -19.66 -22.00 2.70
N ALA A 117 -19.27 -22.17 3.98
CA ALA A 117 -20.23 -22.30 5.08
C ALA A 117 -20.93 -20.97 5.44
N LEU A 118 -20.30 -19.83 5.17
CA LEU A 118 -20.82 -18.51 5.49
C LEU A 118 -21.44 -17.80 4.28
N TYR A 119 -21.15 -18.28 3.07
CA TYR A 119 -21.61 -17.68 1.82
C TYR A 119 -23.13 -17.50 1.70
N PRO A 120 -24.00 -18.39 2.26
CA PRO A 120 -25.46 -18.19 2.26
C PRO A 120 -25.90 -16.85 2.87
N PHE A 121 -25.14 -16.28 3.83
CA PHE A 121 -25.41 -14.95 4.38
C PHE A 121 -25.47 -13.87 3.29
N THR A 122 -24.61 -13.93 2.28
CA THR A 122 -24.57 -12.92 1.22
C THR A 122 -25.81 -12.93 0.33
N SER A 123 -26.42 -14.10 0.13
CA SER A 123 -27.66 -14.24 -0.63
C SER A 123 -28.86 -13.67 0.15
N GLU A 124 -28.93 -13.90 1.45
CA GLU A 124 -29.98 -13.33 2.30
C GLU A 124 -29.78 -11.80 2.42
N LEU A 125 -28.54 -11.34 2.61
CA LEU A 125 -28.21 -9.92 2.67
C LEU A 125 -28.55 -9.21 1.36
N GLN A 126 -28.41 -9.87 0.19
CA GLN A 126 -28.82 -9.33 -1.10
C GLN A 126 -30.29 -8.89 -1.07
N SER A 127 -31.18 -9.75 -0.58
CA SER A 127 -32.61 -9.46 -0.53
C SER A 127 -32.91 -8.23 0.34
N GLU A 128 -32.20 -8.08 1.47
CA GLU A 128 -32.35 -6.93 2.34
C GLU A 128 -31.80 -5.64 1.70
N VAL A 129 -30.63 -5.71 1.05
CA VAL A 129 -30.05 -4.57 0.32
C VAL A 129 -30.97 -4.10 -0.80
N ASP A 130 -31.55 -5.03 -1.57
CA ASP A 130 -32.48 -4.68 -2.65
C ASP A 130 -33.77 -4.05 -2.11
N ARG A 131 -34.30 -4.56 -0.99
CA ARG A 131 -35.45 -3.97 -0.28
C ARG A 131 -35.18 -2.55 0.22
N LEU A 132 -34.03 -2.33 0.85
CA LEU A 132 -33.62 -1.02 1.38
C LEU A 132 -33.38 0.00 0.27
N ALA A 133 -32.75 -0.43 -0.83
CA ALA A 133 -32.52 0.43 -1.99
C ALA A 133 -33.81 0.87 -2.68
N ALA A 134 -34.87 0.04 -2.61
CA ALA A 134 -36.18 0.35 -3.16
C ALA A 134 -37.06 1.23 -2.25
N THR A 135 -36.61 1.52 -1.00
CA THR A 135 -37.38 2.26 0.02
C THR A 135 -36.78 3.68 0.23
N PRO A 136 -37.39 4.74 -0.35
CA PRO A 136 -36.80 6.10 -0.33
C PRO A 136 -36.66 6.73 1.08
N GLU A 137 -37.44 6.27 2.05
CA GLU A 137 -37.48 6.79 3.41
C GLU A 137 -36.32 6.31 4.28
N VAL A 138 -35.59 5.27 3.86
CA VAL A 138 -34.48 4.69 4.62
C VAL A 138 -33.34 5.71 4.74
N ARG A 139 -32.90 5.93 5.98
CA ARG A 139 -31.81 6.85 6.35
C ARG A 139 -30.59 6.15 6.90
N GLY A 140 -30.67 4.86 7.18
CA GLY A 140 -29.57 4.03 7.64
C GLY A 140 -28.62 3.64 6.53
N GLY A 141 -27.58 2.89 6.90
CA GLY A 141 -26.59 2.42 5.92
C GLY A 141 -25.81 1.21 6.36
N LEU A 142 -25.25 0.52 5.38
CA LEU A 142 -24.39 -0.62 5.58
C LEU A 142 -22.96 -0.29 5.11
N ILE A 143 -21.98 -0.54 5.97
CA ILE A 143 -20.55 -0.40 5.67
C ILE A 143 -19.92 -1.78 5.77
N VAL A 144 -19.21 -2.23 4.74
CA VAL A 144 -18.45 -3.47 4.77
C VAL A 144 -16.96 -3.17 4.62
N LEU A 145 -16.15 -3.76 5.51
CA LEU A 145 -14.70 -3.60 5.51
C LEU A 145 -14.04 -4.96 5.31
N GLY A 146 -13.01 -4.99 4.48
CA GLY A 146 -12.23 -6.20 4.25
C GLY A 146 -10.78 -5.89 3.88
N SER A 147 -9.89 -6.82 4.21
CA SER A 147 -8.45 -6.66 4.00
C SER A 147 -7.90 -7.50 2.86
N LEU A 148 -8.62 -8.52 2.43
CA LEU A 148 -8.23 -9.43 1.34
C LEU A 148 -8.96 -9.01 0.07
N HIS A 149 -8.19 -8.42 -0.86
CA HIS A 149 -8.75 -7.86 -2.09
C HIS A 149 -9.48 -8.90 -2.93
N THR A 150 -8.89 -10.08 -3.11
CA THR A 150 -9.47 -11.18 -3.91
C THR A 150 -10.80 -11.71 -3.37
N GLU A 151 -10.91 -11.87 -2.05
CA GLU A 151 -12.15 -12.32 -1.41
C GLU A 151 -13.24 -11.25 -1.44
N MET A 152 -12.87 -9.98 -1.23
CA MET A 152 -13.82 -8.87 -1.34
C MET A 152 -14.31 -8.70 -2.77
N GLN A 153 -13.42 -8.82 -3.77
CA GLN A 153 -13.83 -8.84 -5.18
C GLN A 153 -14.79 -10.00 -5.50
N ALA A 154 -14.49 -11.19 -5.00
CA ALA A 154 -15.37 -12.35 -5.20
C ALA A 154 -16.76 -12.19 -4.58
N LEU A 155 -16.90 -11.37 -3.52
CA LEU A 155 -18.19 -11.12 -2.86
C LEU A 155 -18.99 -9.96 -3.48
N LEU A 156 -18.31 -8.95 -4.02
CA LEU A 156 -18.91 -7.65 -4.36
C LEU A 156 -18.76 -7.27 -5.84
N GLU A 157 -17.75 -7.79 -6.55
CA GLU A 157 -17.41 -7.39 -7.92
C GLU A 157 -17.54 -8.55 -8.94
N ASP A 158 -17.59 -9.81 -8.51
CA ASP A 158 -17.84 -10.93 -9.40
C ASP A 158 -19.28 -10.91 -9.88
N CYS A 159 -19.50 -11.02 -11.20
CA CYS A 159 -20.83 -10.97 -11.80
C CYS A 159 -21.76 -12.09 -11.33
N SER A 160 -21.24 -13.18 -10.78
CA SER A 160 -22.01 -14.27 -10.18
C SER A 160 -22.31 -14.08 -8.69
N ALA A 161 -21.70 -13.08 -8.05
CA ALA A 161 -21.89 -12.84 -6.61
C ALA A 161 -23.25 -12.20 -6.31
N PRO A 162 -23.91 -12.59 -5.20
CA PRO A 162 -25.21 -12.04 -4.83
C PRO A 162 -25.21 -10.51 -4.67
N LEU A 163 -24.11 -9.94 -4.19
CA LEU A 163 -23.98 -8.51 -3.93
C LEU A 163 -23.40 -7.69 -5.11
N TYR A 164 -23.24 -8.33 -6.28
CA TYR A 164 -22.73 -7.66 -7.48
C TYR A 164 -23.57 -6.43 -7.87
N GLN A 165 -22.90 -5.30 -8.16
CA GLN A 165 -23.50 -4.01 -8.54
C GLN A 165 -24.48 -3.41 -7.52
N ARG A 166 -24.37 -3.75 -6.23
CA ARG A 166 -25.24 -3.22 -5.18
C ARG A 166 -24.57 -2.16 -4.30
N LEU A 167 -23.26 -2.01 -4.42
CA LEU A 167 -22.55 -0.92 -3.75
C LEU A 167 -23.01 0.44 -4.28
N THR A 168 -23.32 1.35 -3.38
CA THR A 168 -23.56 2.75 -3.71
C THR A 168 -22.27 3.56 -3.72
N ASP A 169 -21.29 3.14 -2.93
CA ASP A 169 -20.02 3.83 -2.73
C ASP A 169 -18.88 2.85 -2.47
N ASN A 170 -17.67 3.24 -2.85
CA ASN A 170 -16.45 2.49 -2.56
C ASN A 170 -15.33 3.47 -2.19
N ILE A 171 -14.74 3.28 -1.01
CA ILE A 171 -13.59 4.06 -0.52
C ILE A 171 -12.39 3.12 -0.42
N GLY A 172 -11.41 3.31 -1.29
CA GLY A 172 -10.15 2.59 -1.25
C GLY A 172 -9.11 3.29 -0.38
N LEU A 173 -8.67 2.64 0.71
CA LEU A 173 -7.59 3.15 1.54
C LEU A 173 -6.23 2.68 0.99
N GLY A 174 -5.47 3.62 0.43
CA GLY A 174 -4.06 3.45 0.10
C GLY A 174 -3.13 3.72 1.29
N HIS A 175 -1.84 3.83 1.04
CA HIS A 175 -0.86 4.30 2.04
C HIS A 175 -1.17 5.75 2.47
N LEU A 176 -0.68 6.17 3.64
CA LEU A 176 -0.65 7.59 3.97
C LEU A 176 0.17 8.32 2.92
N ASP A 177 -0.28 9.50 2.52
CA ASP A 177 0.50 10.38 1.66
C ASP A 177 1.72 10.93 2.39
N ILE A 178 2.71 11.42 1.64
CA ILE A 178 3.97 11.90 2.20
C ILE A 178 3.73 13.08 3.12
N ALA A 179 2.80 13.98 2.78
CA ALA A 179 2.45 15.10 3.62
C ALA A 179 1.88 14.65 4.98
N SER A 180 1.03 13.61 4.98
CA SER A 180 0.50 13.03 6.22
C SER A 180 1.57 12.30 7.04
N LEU A 181 2.57 11.69 6.39
CA LEU A 181 3.71 11.11 7.09
C LEU A 181 4.58 12.17 7.76
N LEU A 182 4.85 13.28 7.09
CA LEU A 182 5.58 14.40 7.66
C LEU A 182 4.82 15.00 8.85
N GLU A 183 3.50 15.27 8.69
CA GLU A 183 2.63 15.74 9.78
C GLU A 183 2.67 14.76 10.98
N LEU A 184 2.61 13.47 10.74
CA LEU A 184 2.68 12.44 11.78
C LEU A 184 4.03 12.51 12.51
N LEU A 185 5.14 12.59 11.79
CA LEU A 185 6.48 12.65 12.39
C LEU A 185 6.68 13.94 13.21
N GLU A 186 6.20 15.08 12.72
CA GLU A 186 6.27 16.36 13.42
C GLU A 186 5.43 16.38 14.70
N LEU A 187 4.23 15.79 14.68
CA LEU A 187 3.32 15.78 15.84
C LEU A 187 3.71 14.78 16.91
N LEU A 188 4.35 13.67 16.56
CA LEU A 188 4.73 12.65 17.53
C LEU A 188 5.94 13.06 18.37
N GLU A 189 6.82 13.87 17.80
CA GLU A 189 8.00 14.34 18.52
C GLU A 189 8.38 15.77 18.09
N ALA A 190 8.43 16.69 19.07
CA ALA A 190 8.87 18.08 18.86
C ALA A 190 10.28 18.21 18.25
N HIS A 191 11.01 17.08 18.13
CA HIS A 191 12.37 16.99 17.60
C HIS A 191 12.54 15.82 16.61
N ALA A 192 11.44 15.29 16.03
CA ALA A 192 11.56 14.23 15.05
C ALA A 192 12.46 14.66 13.89
N ASP A 193 13.38 13.78 13.54
CA ASP A 193 14.26 14.02 12.39
C ASP A 193 13.45 13.89 11.10
N THR A 194 13.01 15.02 10.55
CA THR A 194 12.27 15.14 9.29
C THR A 194 13.17 15.30 8.08
N ARG A 195 14.50 15.15 8.24
CA ARG A 195 15.43 15.22 7.11
C ARG A 195 15.07 14.20 6.03
N PRO A 196 15.31 14.52 4.76
CA PRO A 196 14.97 13.65 3.63
C PRO A 196 15.54 12.22 3.76
N GLU A 197 16.75 12.06 4.31
CA GLU A 197 17.37 10.75 4.53
C GLU A 197 16.56 9.91 5.55
N ARG A 198 16.03 10.53 6.59
CA ARG A 198 15.20 9.86 7.59
C ARG A 198 13.89 9.45 6.99
N LEU A 199 13.23 10.35 6.26
CA LEU A 199 12.01 10.06 5.54
C LEU A 199 12.20 8.93 4.55
N LEU A 200 13.28 8.95 3.76
CA LEU A 200 13.61 7.90 2.80
C LEU A 200 13.78 6.55 3.49
N PHE A 201 14.51 6.49 4.61
CA PHE A 201 14.69 5.26 5.39
C PHE A 201 13.35 4.70 5.88
N LEU A 202 12.54 5.52 6.55
CA LEU A 202 11.25 5.08 7.11
C LEU A 202 10.28 4.69 6.00
N TRP A 203 10.21 5.46 4.92
CA TRP A 203 9.36 5.18 3.79
C TRP A 203 9.79 3.92 3.03
N ASN A 204 11.09 3.73 2.82
CA ASN A 204 11.64 2.54 2.19
C ASN A 204 11.36 1.27 3.01
N LEU A 205 11.26 1.39 4.33
CA LEU A 205 10.97 0.29 5.25
C LEU A 205 9.47 0.05 5.45
N PHE A 206 8.68 1.10 5.61
CA PHE A 206 7.28 1.04 6.07
C PHE A 206 6.27 1.64 5.09
N GLU A 207 6.75 2.33 4.03
CA GLU A 207 5.88 3.13 3.16
C GLU A 207 4.98 4.08 3.98
N GLY A 208 3.68 4.14 3.64
CA GLY A 208 2.68 4.89 4.39
C GLY A 208 1.75 4.00 5.22
N VAL A 209 2.24 2.90 5.80
CA VAL A 209 1.41 1.99 6.62
C VAL A 209 1.34 2.49 8.07
N PRO A 210 0.20 3.05 8.54
CA PRO A 210 0.11 3.70 9.84
C PRO A 210 0.49 2.80 11.03
N LYS A 211 0.19 1.51 10.93
CA LYS A 211 0.47 0.54 12.00
C LYS A 211 1.97 0.42 12.30
N PHE A 212 2.82 0.48 11.29
CA PHE A 212 4.27 0.35 11.50
C PHE A 212 4.86 1.57 12.22
N TYR A 213 4.37 2.76 11.90
CA TYR A 213 4.74 3.99 12.61
C TYR A 213 4.21 3.99 14.05
N ARG A 214 2.99 3.47 14.25
CA ARG A 214 2.45 3.28 15.59
C ARG A 214 3.30 2.31 16.40
N ASP A 215 3.73 1.20 15.83
CA ASP A 215 4.60 0.24 16.52
C ASP A 215 5.95 0.89 16.90
N CYS A 216 6.52 1.74 16.02
CA CYS A 216 7.72 2.50 16.35
C CYS A 216 7.48 3.49 17.50
N PHE A 217 6.32 4.13 17.53
CA PHE A 217 5.92 5.04 18.61
C PHE A 217 5.76 4.28 19.94
N GLU A 218 5.04 3.16 19.95
CA GLU A 218 4.81 2.32 21.15
C GLU A 218 6.13 1.69 21.68
N GLN A 219 7.12 1.48 20.80
CA GLN A 219 8.46 1.01 21.18
C GLN A 219 9.44 2.15 21.49
N GLU A 220 8.98 3.41 21.45
CA GLU A 220 9.78 4.62 21.72
C GLU A 220 11.02 4.75 20.80
N VAL A 221 10.91 4.30 19.52
CA VAL A 221 12.01 4.30 18.57
C VAL A 221 11.76 5.15 17.32
N ILE A 222 10.68 5.92 17.29
CA ILE A 222 10.33 6.71 16.10
C ILE A 222 11.37 7.78 15.77
N ALA A 223 12.06 8.33 16.79
CA ALA A 223 13.17 9.28 16.65
C ALA A 223 14.57 8.63 16.85
N ALA A 224 14.62 7.35 17.19
CA ALA A 224 15.90 6.66 17.38
C ALA A 224 16.70 6.58 16.07
N ASP A 225 18.01 6.39 16.17
CA ASP A 225 18.85 6.12 15.03
C ASP A 225 18.44 4.82 14.31
N ARG A 226 18.91 4.64 13.06
CA ARG A 226 18.53 3.51 12.19
C ARG A 226 18.74 2.14 12.84
N ARG A 227 19.89 1.94 13.47
CA ARG A 227 20.26 0.64 14.04
C ARG A 227 19.44 0.32 15.28
N THR A 228 19.23 1.29 16.16
CA THR A 228 18.35 1.17 17.33
C THR A 228 16.91 0.85 16.90
N LEU A 229 16.38 1.52 15.88
CA LEU A 229 15.06 1.22 15.33
C LEU A 229 15.00 -0.21 14.79
N LEU A 230 15.96 -0.62 13.96
CA LEU A 230 16.01 -1.97 13.40
C LEU A 230 16.09 -3.04 14.50
N GLU A 231 16.96 -2.86 15.49
CA GLU A 231 17.11 -3.78 16.61
C GLU A 231 15.78 -3.98 17.34
N ARG A 232 15.13 -2.89 17.73
CA ARG A 232 13.88 -2.96 18.49
C ARG A 232 12.73 -3.52 17.67
N MET A 233 12.61 -3.12 16.40
CA MET A 233 11.47 -3.50 15.57
C MET A 233 11.56 -4.92 14.99
N PHE A 234 12.79 -5.48 14.82
CA PHE A 234 12.98 -6.75 14.13
C PHE A 234 13.81 -7.80 14.88
N PHE A 235 14.75 -7.39 15.73
CA PHE A 235 15.76 -8.30 16.28
C PHE A 235 15.59 -8.61 17.77
N SER A 236 14.98 -7.74 18.55
CA SER A 236 14.74 -8.00 19.97
C SER A 236 13.70 -9.11 20.19
N SER A 237 13.70 -9.75 21.38
CA SER A 237 12.72 -10.79 21.71
C SER A 237 11.28 -10.29 21.73
N SER A 238 11.07 -9.00 22.01
CA SER A 238 9.78 -8.32 22.02
C SER A 238 9.44 -7.60 20.72
N SER A 239 10.20 -7.84 19.64
CA SER A 239 10.03 -7.15 18.35
C SER A 239 8.65 -7.36 17.76
N PRO A 240 7.89 -6.29 17.49
CA PRO A 240 6.53 -6.40 16.95
C PRO A 240 6.47 -6.85 15.49
N LEU A 241 7.57 -6.69 14.73
CA LEU A 241 7.60 -6.95 13.29
C LEU A 241 8.41 -8.19 12.88
N ARG A 242 8.99 -8.90 13.85
CA ARG A 242 9.87 -10.06 13.61
C ARG A 242 9.22 -11.18 12.79
N THR A 243 7.91 -11.39 12.94
CA THR A 243 7.15 -12.43 12.23
C THR A 243 6.09 -11.87 11.30
N GLU A 244 6.10 -10.55 11.11
CA GLU A 244 5.04 -9.84 10.40
C GLU A 244 4.91 -10.28 8.94
N ALA A 245 6.02 -10.36 8.22
CA ALA A 245 6.03 -10.75 6.82
C ALA A 245 5.59 -12.22 6.65
N ASP A 246 6.05 -13.11 7.53
CA ASP A 246 5.69 -14.53 7.51
C ASP A 246 4.20 -14.73 7.77
N ASN A 247 3.65 -13.99 8.74
CA ASN A 247 2.24 -14.10 9.11
C ASN A 247 1.29 -13.48 8.09
N TRP A 248 1.75 -12.50 7.33
CA TRP A 248 0.86 -11.77 6.45
C TRP A 248 1.06 -12.06 4.97
N PHE A 249 2.31 -11.98 4.46
CA PHE A 249 2.57 -12.15 3.04
C PHE A 249 2.81 -13.61 2.65
N LEU A 250 3.56 -14.34 3.47
CA LEU A 250 4.12 -15.62 3.07
C LEU A 250 3.27 -16.80 3.54
N ARG A 251 2.39 -16.61 4.52
CA ARG A 251 1.57 -17.67 5.10
C ARG A 251 0.69 -18.41 4.10
N GLU A 252 0.14 -17.70 3.12
CA GLU A 252 -0.79 -18.26 2.14
C GLU A 252 -0.09 -18.79 0.89
N LEU A 253 1.21 -18.50 0.73
CA LEU A 253 1.98 -18.94 -0.42
C LEU A 253 2.37 -20.41 -0.26
N ARG A 254 1.87 -21.24 -1.19
CA ARG A 254 2.24 -22.67 -1.28
C ARG A 254 3.06 -22.88 -2.54
N GLY A 255 4.17 -23.62 -2.42
CA GLY A 255 5.04 -23.89 -3.53
C GLY A 255 6.28 -23.01 -3.56
N ARG A 256 6.88 -22.85 -4.73
CA ARG A 256 8.20 -22.18 -4.88
C ARG A 256 8.09 -20.66 -5.14
N TYR A 257 7.04 -20.01 -4.67
CA TYR A 257 6.88 -18.55 -4.78
C TYR A 257 8.01 -17.78 -4.10
N ASP A 258 8.52 -18.30 -2.98
CA ASP A 258 9.61 -17.71 -2.22
C ASP A 258 10.90 -17.56 -3.04
N LEU A 259 11.20 -18.50 -3.95
CA LEU A 259 12.35 -18.44 -4.83
C LEU A 259 12.27 -17.21 -5.76
N VAL A 260 11.10 -16.99 -6.37
CA VAL A 260 10.86 -15.85 -7.25
C VAL A 260 10.87 -14.54 -6.48
N LEU A 261 10.15 -14.48 -5.34
CA LEU A 261 10.04 -13.27 -4.52
C LEU A 261 11.39 -12.83 -3.96
N LYS A 262 12.19 -13.76 -3.43
CA LYS A 262 13.54 -13.45 -2.89
C LYS A 262 14.47 -12.94 -3.98
N TYR A 263 14.39 -13.49 -5.19
CA TYR A 263 15.20 -13.00 -6.30
C TYR A 263 14.80 -11.61 -6.72
N VAL A 264 13.51 -11.36 -6.96
CA VAL A 264 12.97 -10.04 -7.35
C VAL A 264 13.24 -8.97 -6.27
N ALA A 265 13.15 -9.34 -4.98
CA ALA A 265 13.43 -8.41 -3.89
C ALA A 265 14.91 -7.95 -3.88
N ARG A 266 15.84 -8.88 -4.16
CA ARG A 266 17.29 -8.60 -4.19
C ARG A 266 17.76 -7.94 -5.48
N HIS A 267 16.99 -8.07 -6.55
CA HIS A 267 17.32 -7.55 -7.87
C HIS A 267 16.13 -6.75 -8.43
N PRO A 268 15.76 -5.62 -7.78
CA PRO A 268 14.68 -4.79 -8.26
C PRO A 268 14.98 -4.32 -9.69
N GLY A 269 13.99 -4.37 -10.58
CA GLY A 269 14.19 -4.08 -11.99
C GLY A 269 14.72 -5.26 -12.84
N CYS A 270 14.83 -6.48 -12.28
CA CYS A 270 15.21 -7.65 -13.03
C CYS A 270 14.19 -7.99 -14.13
N THR A 271 14.68 -8.62 -15.22
CA THR A 271 13.83 -9.07 -16.32
C THR A 271 13.28 -10.49 -16.07
N HIS A 272 12.31 -10.89 -16.89
CA HIS A 272 11.85 -12.29 -16.88
C HIS A 272 13.01 -13.28 -17.17
N ALA A 273 13.95 -12.90 -18.05
CA ALA A 273 15.09 -13.75 -18.40
C ALA A 273 16.02 -13.98 -17.19
N ASP A 274 16.25 -12.94 -16.39
CA ASP A 274 17.09 -13.02 -15.18
C ASP A 274 16.44 -13.95 -14.14
N ILE A 275 15.13 -13.78 -13.90
CA ILE A 275 14.37 -14.63 -12.98
C ILE A 275 14.39 -16.09 -13.45
N LEU A 276 14.20 -16.32 -14.76
CA LEU A 276 14.22 -17.65 -15.34
C LEU A 276 15.61 -18.30 -15.23
N ALA A 277 16.68 -17.55 -15.51
CA ALA A 277 18.05 -18.04 -15.40
C ALA A 277 18.38 -18.44 -13.94
N HIS A 278 18.01 -17.60 -12.97
CA HIS A 278 18.18 -17.93 -11.55
C HIS A 278 17.34 -19.15 -11.15
N ALA A 279 16.07 -19.19 -11.50
CA ALA A 279 15.20 -20.32 -11.17
C ALA A 279 15.72 -21.65 -11.73
N THR A 280 16.22 -21.62 -12.98
CA THR A 280 16.82 -22.79 -13.64
C THR A 280 18.10 -23.25 -12.95
N SER A 281 18.94 -22.32 -12.47
CA SER A 281 20.17 -22.65 -11.75
C SER A 281 19.94 -23.32 -10.40
N VAL A 282 18.86 -22.94 -9.70
CA VAL A 282 18.52 -23.47 -8.39
C VAL A 282 17.66 -24.74 -8.49
N ALA A 283 16.73 -24.78 -9.43
CA ALA A 283 15.77 -25.86 -9.61
C ALA A 283 15.39 -26.00 -11.11
N PRO A 284 16.13 -26.81 -11.88
CA PRO A 284 15.91 -26.94 -13.34
C PRO A 284 14.49 -27.33 -13.73
N ASP A 285 13.82 -28.14 -12.93
CA ASP A 285 12.42 -28.57 -13.10
C ASP A 285 11.39 -27.44 -12.93
N PHE A 286 11.81 -26.30 -12.37
CA PHE A 286 10.95 -25.15 -12.10
C PHE A 286 10.84 -24.14 -13.27
N SER A 287 11.74 -24.24 -14.24
CA SER A 287 11.84 -23.27 -15.35
C SER A 287 10.51 -23.03 -16.09
N ASN A 288 9.78 -24.09 -16.38
CA ASN A 288 8.49 -24.04 -17.10
C ASN A 288 7.35 -23.42 -16.28
N GLN A 289 7.52 -23.25 -14.98
CA GLN A 289 6.50 -22.77 -14.04
C GLN A 289 6.69 -21.27 -13.69
N VAL A 290 7.86 -20.68 -13.93
CA VAL A 290 8.21 -19.31 -13.54
C VAL A 290 7.19 -18.30 -14.04
N TRP A 291 6.74 -18.41 -15.29
CA TRP A 291 5.75 -17.50 -15.83
C TRP A 291 4.41 -17.57 -15.09
N GLY A 292 3.96 -18.78 -14.76
CA GLY A 292 2.70 -19.01 -13.99
C GLY A 292 2.79 -18.41 -12.58
N TYR A 293 3.94 -18.58 -11.92
CA TYR A 293 4.18 -17.98 -10.60
C TYR A 293 4.20 -16.45 -10.66
N LEU A 294 4.91 -15.85 -11.62
CA LEU A 294 4.93 -14.39 -11.80
C LEU A 294 3.52 -13.83 -12.06
N LYS A 295 2.75 -14.46 -12.96
CA LYS A 295 1.38 -14.05 -13.24
C LYS A 295 0.49 -14.13 -11.99
N THR A 296 0.67 -15.14 -11.17
CA THR A 296 -0.09 -15.30 -9.93
C THR A 296 0.33 -14.27 -8.87
N LEU A 297 1.64 -14.01 -8.75
CA LEU A 297 2.18 -12.99 -7.84
C LEU A 297 1.78 -11.58 -8.26
N GLU A 298 1.68 -11.30 -9.55
CA GLU A 298 1.25 -10.01 -10.10
C GLU A 298 -0.27 -9.81 -9.97
N GLY A 299 -1.08 -10.82 -10.40
CA GLY A 299 -2.52 -10.65 -10.55
C GLY A 299 -3.34 -11.08 -9.33
N LYS A 300 -2.97 -12.19 -8.65
CA LYS A 300 -3.76 -12.70 -7.51
C LYS A 300 -3.26 -12.14 -6.17
N TYR A 301 -1.97 -12.18 -5.96
CA TYR A 301 -1.38 -11.77 -4.67
C TYR A 301 -0.93 -10.31 -4.66
N GLU A 302 -0.84 -9.67 -5.82
CA GLU A 302 -0.38 -8.28 -5.98
C GLU A 302 0.95 -7.96 -5.26
N MET A 303 1.83 -8.96 -5.14
CA MET A 303 3.13 -8.84 -4.47
C MET A 303 4.24 -8.37 -5.39
N VAL A 304 4.11 -8.64 -6.68
CA VAL A 304 5.08 -8.26 -7.72
C VAL A 304 4.41 -7.29 -8.69
N GLU A 305 5.15 -6.31 -9.13
CA GLU A 305 4.75 -5.35 -10.15
C GLU A 305 5.67 -5.50 -11.37
N LYS A 306 5.06 -5.54 -12.55
CA LYS A 306 5.78 -5.47 -13.82
C LYS A 306 5.75 -4.04 -14.34
N GLN A 307 6.89 -3.39 -14.38
CA GLN A 307 7.06 -2.05 -14.91
C GLN A 307 7.47 -2.11 -16.37
N LEU A 308 6.94 -1.21 -17.18
CA LEU A 308 7.36 -0.98 -18.56
C LEU A 308 7.96 0.43 -18.67
N PRO A 309 8.91 0.66 -19.58
CA PRO A 309 9.36 2.02 -19.83
C PRO A 309 8.20 2.86 -20.34
N VAL A 310 8.17 4.14 -19.96
CA VAL A 310 7.15 5.09 -20.41
C VAL A 310 6.97 5.02 -21.94
N PHE A 311 5.75 5.15 -22.42
CA PHE A 311 5.32 5.01 -23.83
C PHE A 311 5.52 3.62 -24.45
N ALA A 312 5.91 2.62 -23.69
CA ALA A 312 6.01 1.27 -24.21
C ALA A 312 4.61 0.66 -24.44
N LYS A 313 4.46 -0.08 -25.53
CA LYS A 313 3.23 -0.85 -25.76
C LYS A 313 3.08 -1.93 -24.68
N ALA A 314 1.87 -2.21 -24.23
CA ALA A 314 1.58 -3.19 -23.17
C ALA A 314 2.20 -4.59 -23.41
N LYS A 315 2.42 -4.97 -24.67
CA LYS A 315 3.07 -6.24 -25.06
C LYS A 315 4.60 -6.14 -25.23
N ALA A 316 5.22 -5.02 -24.84
CA ALA A 316 6.65 -4.86 -24.97
C ALA A 316 7.43 -5.86 -24.11
N ARG A 317 8.51 -6.45 -24.70
CA ARG A 317 9.41 -7.39 -24.01
C ARG A 317 10.52 -6.67 -23.21
N LYS A 318 10.21 -5.50 -22.65
CA LYS A 318 11.13 -4.65 -21.88
C LYS A 318 10.70 -4.52 -20.41
N GLY A 319 9.83 -5.41 -19.95
CA GLY A 319 9.30 -5.35 -18.59
C GLY A 319 10.35 -5.70 -17.55
N ARG A 320 10.40 -4.91 -16.52
CA ARG A 320 11.20 -5.10 -15.31
C ARG A 320 10.27 -5.48 -14.16
N TYR A 321 10.71 -6.35 -13.27
CA TYR A 321 9.93 -6.81 -12.12
C TYR A 321 10.47 -6.25 -10.82
N THR A 322 9.57 -5.88 -9.92
CA THR A 322 9.90 -5.40 -8.57
C THR A 322 8.86 -5.89 -7.57
N ILE A 323 9.23 -5.92 -6.30
CA ILE A 323 8.27 -6.14 -5.21
C ILE A 323 7.45 -4.85 -5.03
N ARG A 324 6.13 -5.00 -5.01
CA ARG A 324 5.19 -3.87 -4.92
C ARG A 324 5.22 -3.19 -3.54
N ASP A 325 5.35 -3.98 -2.48
CA ASP A 325 5.33 -3.53 -1.10
C ASP A 325 6.74 -3.31 -0.55
N ASN A 326 7.03 -2.13 -0.01
CA ASN A 326 8.36 -1.81 0.49
C ASN A 326 8.74 -2.62 1.73
N PHE A 327 7.78 -2.92 2.63
CA PHE A 327 8.05 -3.74 3.81
C PHE A 327 8.41 -5.17 3.40
N LEU A 328 7.64 -5.77 2.49
CA LEU A 328 7.94 -7.12 1.97
C LEU A 328 9.30 -7.15 1.26
N ARG A 329 9.61 -6.14 0.45
CA ARG A 329 10.90 -6.02 -0.21
C ARG A 329 12.04 -5.95 0.79
N SER A 330 11.96 -5.06 1.78
CA SER A 330 12.96 -4.89 2.84
C SER A 330 13.14 -6.15 3.66
N TRP A 331 12.04 -6.85 3.94
CA TRP A 331 12.10 -8.14 4.63
C TRP A 331 12.86 -9.19 3.83
N LEU A 332 12.47 -9.43 2.60
CA LEU A 332 13.05 -10.50 1.75
C LEU A 332 14.50 -10.22 1.35
N ASP A 333 14.85 -8.96 1.14
CA ASP A 333 16.22 -8.56 0.78
C ASP A 333 17.15 -8.48 2.00
N ALA A 334 16.76 -7.71 3.02
CA ALA A 334 17.68 -7.29 4.08
C ALA A 334 17.45 -7.95 5.44
N LEU A 335 16.21 -8.27 5.82
CA LEU A 335 15.85 -8.59 7.19
C LEU A 335 15.68 -10.10 7.44
N ALA A 336 15.11 -10.85 6.53
CA ALA A 336 14.75 -12.27 6.77
C ALA A 336 15.93 -13.16 7.15
N VAL A 337 17.07 -13.02 6.47
CA VAL A 337 18.27 -13.84 6.75
C VAL A 337 18.92 -13.45 8.07
N PRO A 338 19.19 -12.16 8.37
CA PRO A 338 19.73 -11.77 9.66
C PRO A 338 18.82 -12.13 10.84
N THR A 339 17.51 -11.94 10.73
CA THR A 339 16.57 -12.30 11.81
C THR A 339 16.54 -13.80 12.09
N ALA A 340 16.65 -14.64 11.08
CA ALA A 340 16.77 -16.10 11.26
C ALA A 340 18.05 -16.51 11.98
N ALA A 341 19.09 -15.68 11.96
CA ALA A 341 20.39 -15.97 12.55
C ALA A 341 20.58 -15.44 14.00
N ILE A 342 19.55 -14.85 14.62
CA ILE A 342 19.62 -14.17 15.93
C ILE A 342 20.23 -15.08 17.03
N ASN A 343 19.89 -16.38 17.03
CA ASN A 343 20.39 -17.32 18.05
C ASN A 343 21.79 -17.85 17.77
N PHE A 344 22.42 -17.49 16.65
CA PHE A 344 23.65 -18.10 16.17
C PHE A 344 24.77 -17.08 15.92
N ARG A 345 24.46 -15.77 15.89
CA ARG A 345 25.43 -14.71 15.57
C ARG A 345 25.23 -13.49 16.48
N PRO A 346 26.28 -12.67 16.69
CA PRO A 346 26.18 -11.46 17.48
C PRO A 346 25.11 -10.50 16.92
N LEU A 347 24.24 -10.00 17.79
CA LEU A 347 23.11 -9.17 17.42
C LEU A 347 23.53 -7.91 16.64
N GLN A 348 24.56 -7.22 17.12
CA GLN A 348 25.07 -6.00 16.46
C GLN A 348 25.52 -6.27 15.02
N THR A 349 26.21 -7.37 14.77
CA THR A 349 26.65 -7.77 13.42
C THR A 349 25.44 -8.00 12.50
N LEU A 350 24.36 -8.61 13.02
CA LEU A 350 23.15 -8.87 12.24
C LEU A 350 22.42 -7.58 11.91
N VAL A 351 22.30 -6.66 12.86
CA VAL A 351 21.70 -5.33 12.66
C VAL A 351 22.51 -4.52 11.64
N GLU A 352 23.84 -4.53 11.73
CA GLU A 352 24.71 -3.86 10.77
C GLU A 352 24.57 -4.40 9.34
N GLN A 353 24.50 -5.72 9.20
CA GLN A 353 24.29 -6.36 7.91
C GLN A 353 22.94 -5.98 7.30
N ALA A 354 21.88 -5.96 8.12
CA ALA A 354 20.55 -5.55 7.68
C ALA A 354 20.53 -4.06 7.26
N ASP A 355 21.11 -3.17 8.07
CA ASP A 355 21.19 -1.75 7.77
C ASP A 355 21.95 -1.47 6.47
N GLN A 356 23.10 -2.12 6.26
CA GLN A 356 23.90 -1.97 5.04
C GLN A 356 23.10 -2.36 3.78
N ARG A 357 22.35 -3.45 3.82
CA ARG A 357 21.51 -3.86 2.70
C ARG A 357 20.36 -2.89 2.46
N LEU A 358 19.68 -2.44 3.52
CA LEU A 358 18.62 -1.43 3.41
C LEU A 358 19.14 -0.14 2.79
N MET A 359 20.34 0.32 3.18
CA MET A 359 20.98 1.49 2.56
C MET A 359 21.19 1.31 1.05
N THR A 360 21.57 0.12 0.61
CA THR A 360 21.74 -0.18 -0.83
C THR A 360 20.38 -0.13 -1.56
N ALA A 361 19.32 -0.66 -0.94
CA ALA A 361 17.98 -0.68 -1.52
C ALA A 361 17.30 0.71 -1.56
N GLU A 362 17.80 1.71 -0.81
CA GLU A 362 17.23 3.06 -0.77
C GLU A 362 17.35 3.83 -2.09
N GLY A 363 18.30 3.49 -2.96
CA GLY A 363 18.40 4.09 -4.29
C GLY A 363 17.11 3.91 -5.09
N TYR A 364 16.64 2.67 -5.22
CA TYR A 364 15.37 2.36 -5.86
C TYR A 364 14.16 2.93 -5.10
N GLY A 365 14.22 2.93 -3.76
CA GLY A 365 13.19 3.54 -2.93
C GLY A 365 13.05 5.04 -3.17
N LEU A 366 14.16 5.74 -3.43
CA LEU A 366 14.18 7.19 -3.70
C LEU A 366 13.38 7.53 -4.97
N GLU A 367 13.58 6.81 -6.07
CA GLU A 367 12.86 7.04 -7.33
C GLU A 367 11.33 6.96 -7.11
N ARG A 368 10.87 5.92 -6.40
CA ARG A 368 9.45 5.74 -6.08
C ARG A 368 8.93 6.82 -5.15
N LEU A 369 9.68 7.19 -4.11
CA LEU A 369 9.31 8.24 -3.17
C LEU A 369 9.16 9.59 -3.87
N VAL A 370 10.13 9.95 -4.73
CA VAL A 370 10.11 11.19 -5.49
C VAL A 370 8.95 11.21 -6.49
N GLY A 371 8.73 10.12 -7.22
CA GLY A 371 7.58 9.99 -8.12
C GLY A 371 6.26 10.23 -7.40
N GLN A 372 6.06 9.57 -6.25
CA GLN A 372 4.88 9.78 -5.41
C GLN A 372 4.77 11.23 -4.92
N LEU A 373 5.86 11.86 -4.50
CA LEU A 373 5.87 13.25 -4.06
C LEU A 373 5.43 14.21 -5.16
N TYR A 374 5.92 14.04 -6.38
CA TYR A 374 5.49 14.83 -7.54
C TYR A 374 4.00 14.64 -7.83
N GLU A 375 3.51 13.41 -7.84
CA GLU A 375 2.08 13.10 -8.05
C GLU A 375 1.19 13.72 -6.97
N GLU A 376 1.62 13.69 -5.69
CA GLU A 376 0.89 14.32 -4.59
C GLU A 376 0.86 15.85 -4.70
N ARG A 377 1.99 16.46 -5.05
CA ARG A 377 2.09 17.91 -5.22
C ARG A 377 1.23 18.39 -6.40
N SER A 378 1.31 17.71 -7.53
CA SER A 378 0.49 18.00 -8.70
C SER A 378 -1.00 17.91 -8.40
N ARG A 379 -1.45 16.83 -7.74
CA ARG A 379 -2.85 16.65 -7.33
C ARG A 379 -3.36 17.71 -6.36
N LYS A 380 -2.47 18.28 -5.54
CA LYS A 380 -2.78 19.35 -4.59
C LYS A 380 -2.59 20.74 -5.18
N GLU A 381 -2.25 20.83 -6.48
CA GLU A 381 -1.92 22.10 -7.16
C GLU A 381 -0.83 22.89 -6.44
N VAL A 382 0.15 22.16 -5.86
CA VAL A 382 1.27 22.73 -5.13
C VAL A 382 2.57 22.41 -5.87
N GLY A 383 3.34 23.43 -6.19
CA GLY A 383 4.63 23.26 -6.86
C GLY A 383 4.67 23.94 -8.22
N ASP A 384 5.72 23.63 -8.96
CA ASP A 384 6.08 24.29 -10.21
C ASP A 384 5.81 23.45 -11.45
N PHE A 385 5.26 22.24 -11.27
CA PHE A 385 5.01 21.30 -12.36
C PHE A 385 3.68 20.56 -12.18
N SER A 386 2.80 20.67 -13.17
CA SER A 386 1.50 19.98 -13.20
C SER A 386 1.60 18.72 -14.05
N LEU A 387 1.31 17.58 -13.45
CA LEU A 387 1.37 16.29 -14.13
C LEU A 387 0.08 16.03 -14.90
N THR A 388 0.20 15.65 -16.17
CA THR A 388 -0.92 15.14 -16.98
C THR A 388 -0.96 13.62 -17.06
N SER A 389 0.12 12.95 -16.64
CA SER A 389 0.22 11.50 -16.54
C SER A 389 1.04 11.08 -15.33
N ARG A 390 0.97 9.79 -14.98
CA ARG A 390 1.81 9.20 -13.93
C ARG A 390 3.29 9.33 -14.29
N ILE A 391 4.14 9.56 -13.29
CA ILE A 391 5.58 9.51 -13.47
C ILE A 391 6.03 8.06 -13.62
N GLU A 392 6.80 7.81 -14.67
CA GLU A 392 7.40 6.50 -14.95
C GLU A 392 8.86 6.70 -15.39
N GLY A 393 9.67 5.65 -15.29
CA GLY A 393 11.02 5.65 -15.84
C GLY A 393 11.05 5.31 -17.33
N TRP A 394 12.18 5.60 -17.96
CA TRP A 394 12.44 5.15 -19.31
C TRP A 394 13.80 4.45 -19.41
N TRP A 395 13.83 3.33 -20.13
CA TRP A 395 15.06 2.57 -20.40
C TRP A 395 15.01 1.89 -21.77
N ASP A 396 16.18 1.69 -22.35
CA ASP A 396 16.35 0.97 -23.60
C ASP A 396 17.20 -0.31 -23.42
N ARG A 397 17.66 -0.89 -24.54
CA ARG A 397 18.54 -2.07 -24.53
C ARG A 397 20.02 -1.73 -24.44
N ASN A 398 20.39 -0.46 -24.47
CA ASN A 398 21.76 0.04 -24.56
C ASN A 398 22.21 0.72 -23.27
N ASP A 399 21.75 0.24 -22.12
CA ASP A 399 22.05 0.80 -20.79
C ASP A 399 21.68 2.29 -20.61
N THR A 400 20.72 2.76 -21.41
CA THR A 400 20.17 4.10 -21.23
C THR A 400 19.03 4.03 -20.21
N GLU A 401 19.09 4.87 -19.21
CA GLU A 401 18.05 4.94 -18.17
C GLU A 401 17.79 6.40 -17.76
N ILE A 402 16.50 6.73 -17.66
CA ILE A 402 16.00 7.97 -17.08
C ILE A 402 15.06 7.55 -15.95
N ASP A 403 15.39 7.92 -14.73
CA ASP A 403 14.70 7.45 -13.54
C ASP A 403 13.28 8.03 -13.44
N LEU A 404 13.09 9.30 -13.87
CA LEU A 404 11.79 9.98 -13.84
C LEU A 404 11.50 10.70 -15.17
N VAL A 405 10.35 10.41 -15.76
CA VAL A 405 9.79 11.12 -16.90
C VAL A 405 8.46 11.72 -16.48
N ALA A 406 8.40 13.04 -16.33
CA ALA A 406 7.21 13.78 -15.93
C ALA A 406 6.72 14.63 -17.10
N LEU A 407 5.41 14.57 -17.39
CA LEU A 407 4.76 15.23 -18.50
C LEU A 407 3.74 16.26 -18.02
N ASP A 408 3.82 17.45 -18.59
CA ASP A 408 2.74 18.46 -18.61
C ASP A 408 2.38 18.72 -20.07
N GLU A 409 1.44 17.96 -20.58
CA GLU A 409 0.98 18.06 -21.97
C GLU A 409 0.27 19.40 -22.24
N THR A 410 -0.36 19.97 -21.21
CA THR A 410 -1.09 21.22 -21.33
C THR A 410 -0.16 22.39 -21.63
N SER A 411 0.98 22.43 -20.94
CA SER A 411 2.00 23.48 -21.09
C SER A 411 3.15 23.07 -21.99
N GLN A 412 3.11 21.88 -22.59
CA GLN A 412 4.18 21.29 -23.41
C GLN A 412 5.55 21.30 -22.68
N ARG A 413 5.54 20.88 -21.40
CA ARG A 413 6.75 20.74 -20.59
C ARG A 413 7.07 19.27 -20.32
N LEU A 414 8.33 18.95 -20.43
CA LEU A 414 8.88 17.63 -20.17
C LEU A 414 9.98 17.76 -19.12
N ARG A 415 9.85 17.08 -18.00
CA ARG A 415 10.88 17.05 -16.96
C ARG A 415 11.48 15.64 -16.89
N LEU A 416 12.80 15.55 -17.08
CA LEU A 416 13.57 14.33 -17.06
C LEU A 416 14.50 14.34 -15.85
N GLY A 417 14.43 13.29 -15.01
CA GLY A 417 15.14 13.24 -13.74
C GLY A 417 16.08 12.05 -13.59
N SER A 418 17.26 12.32 -13.00
CA SER A 418 18.15 11.31 -12.43
C SER A 418 18.07 11.35 -10.90
N CYS A 419 17.82 10.19 -10.27
CA CYS A 419 17.70 10.02 -8.84
C CYS A 419 18.85 9.16 -8.32
N LYS A 420 19.68 9.71 -7.43
CA LYS A 420 20.76 8.96 -6.79
C LYS A 420 20.75 9.16 -5.29
N ARG A 421 20.99 8.08 -4.54
CA ARG A 421 21.01 8.14 -3.08
C ARG A 421 22.12 9.05 -2.52
N SER A 422 23.25 9.13 -3.19
CA SER A 422 24.36 9.98 -2.78
C SER A 422 24.67 11.07 -3.82
N GLU A 423 25.08 12.24 -3.33
CA GLU A 423 25.48 13.35 -4.18
C GLU A 423 26.69 13.01 -5.08
N GLN A 424 27.65 12.19 -4.58
CA GLN A 424 28.80 11.76 -5.36
C GLN A 424 28.38 10.93 -6.57
N ALA A 425 27.43 10.00 -6.38
CA ALA A 425 26.88 9.20 -7.46
C ALA A 425 26.13 10.09 -8.45
N LEU A 426 25.36 11.07 -7.96
CA LEU A 426 24.62 12.01 -8.79
C LEU A 426 25.55 12.87 -9.65
N VAL A 427 26.55 13.51 -9.04
CA VAL A 427 27.54 14.36 -9.77
C VAL A 427 28.31 13.54 -10.81
N SER A 428 28.71 12.30 -10.48
CA SER A 428 29.39 11.41 -11.44
C SER A 428 28.54 10.98 -12.62
N ASP A 429 27.20 11.00 -12.47
CA ASP A 429 26.25 10.56 -13.50
C ASP A 429 25.86 11.70 -14.47
N LEU A 430 26.10 12.97 -14.16
CA LEU A 430 25.63 14.12 -14.93
C LEU A 430 26.00 14.04 -16.43
N GLY A 431 27.29 13.78 -16.74
CA GLY A 431 27.76 13.70 -18.12
C GLY A 431 27.14 12.53 -18.91
N ARG A 432 26.76 11.43 -18.22
CA ARG A 432 26.07 10.30 -18.84
C ARG A 432 24.60 10.62 -19.06
N PHE A 433 24.00 11.35 -18.14
CA PHE A 433 22.58 11.69 -18.15
C PHE A 433 22.19 12.52 -19.37
N ASP A 434 23.03 13.48 -19.81
CA ASP A 434 22.82 14.22 -21.05
C ASP A 434 22.73 13.30 -22.27
N GLY A 435 23.62 12.31 -22.36
CA GLY A 435 23.55 11.30 -23.41
C GLY A 435 22.29 10.44 -23.37
N HIS A 436 21.73 10.22 -22.17
CA HIS A 436 20.44 9.51 -22.00
C HIS A 436 19.27 10.37 -22.49
N ILE A 437 19.27 11.67 -22.19
CA ILE A 437 18.27 12.63 -22.66
C ILE A 437 18.28 12.72 -24.19
N ASP A 438 19.45 12.84 -24.79
CA ASP A 438 19.58 12.88 -26.24
C ASP A 438 18.99 11.63 -26.93
N ARG A 439 19.22 10.46 -26.37
CA ARG A 439 18.67 9.20 -26.90
C ARG A 439 17.16 9.14 -26.70
N PHE A 440 16.64 9.63 -25.57
CA PHE A 440 15.21 9.71 -25.31
C PHE A 440 14.53 10.62 -26.33
N LEU A 441 15.04 11.82 -26.56
CA LEU A 441 14.49 12.78 -27.52
C LEU A 441 14.57 12.26 -28.98
N LYS A 442 15.64 11.54 -29.32
CA LYS A 442 15.71 10.82 -30.62
C LYS A 442 14.66 9.72 -30.75
N ALA A 443 14.34 9.02 -29.64
CA ALA A 443 13.31 7.99 -29.65
C ALA A 443 11.90 8.56 -29.71
N PHE A 444 11.70 9.78 -29.22
CA PHE A 444 10.43 10.48 -29.16
C PHE A 444 10.51 11.90 -29.70
N PRO A 445 10.61 12.06 -31.04
CA PRO A 445 10.79 13.37 -31.68
C PRO A 445 9.68 14.39 -31.37
N THR A 446 8.51 13.95 -30.98
CA THR A 446 7.38 14.81 -30.58
C THR A 446 7.75 15.77 -29.46
N PHE A 447 8.71 15.40 -28.60
CA PHE A 447 9.13 16.25 -27.48
C PHE A 447 10.26 17.23 -27.83
N SER A 448 10.77 17.23 -29.07
CA SER A 448 11.83 18.15 -29.49
C SER A 448 11.43 19.63 -29.47
N GLU A 449 10.11 19.91 -29.59
CA GLU A 449 9.54 21.26 -29.52
C GLU A 449 9.05 21.67 -28.12
N TRP A 450 9.13 20.74 -27.17
CA TRP A 450 8.69 20.98 -25.80
C TRP A 450 9.80 21.66 -24.98
N GLN A 451 9.38 22.36 -23.91
CA GLN A 451 10.31 22.83 -22.90
C GLN A 451 10.83 21.61 -22.10
N VAL A 452 12.09 21.23 -22.34
CA VAL A 452 12.74 20.13 -21.63
C VAL A 452 13.50 20.66 -20.42
N GLU A 453 13.16 20.13 -19.23
CA GLU A 453 13.79 20.45 -17.95
C GLU A 453 14.55 19.23 -17.43
N LYS A 454 15.79 19.47 -17.00
CA LYS A 454 16.63 18.44 -16.36
C LYS A 454 16.56 18.62 -14.85
N VAL A 455 16.44 17.53 -14.13
CA VAL A 455 16.48 17.55 -12.66
C VAL A 455 17.38 16.45 -12.13
N ALA A 456 18.22 16.83 -11.17
CA ALA A 456 19.11 15.93 -10.45
C ALA A 456 18.66 15.85 -8.99
N ILE A 457 18.38 14.65 -8.48
CA ILE A 457 17.71 14.44 -7.20
C ILE A 457 18.55 13.54 -6.29
N ALA A 458 18.87 14.04 -5.11
CA ALA A 458 19.42 13.27 -4.00
C ALA A 458 18.76 13.71 -2.69
N PRO A 459 18.76 12.88 -1.63
CA PRO A 459 18.20 13.25 -0.33
C PRO A 459 18.83 14.50 0.27
N SER A 460 20.13 14.68 0.08
CA SER A 460 20.88 15.89 0.47
C SER A 460 21.90 16.26 -0.57
N LEU A 461 22.17 17.55 -0.71
CA LEU A 461 23.16 18.12 -1.61
C LEU A 461 23.95 19.19 -0.86
N THR A 462 25.28 19.09 -0.88
CA THR A 462 26.17 20.17 -0.44
C THR A 462 26.11 21.36 -1.41
N SER A 463 26.57 22.52 -0.97
CA SER A 463 26.66 23.70 -1.85
C SER A 463 27.61 23.46 -3.03
N GLU A 464 28.65 22.66 -2.84
CA GLU A 464 29.59 22.29 -3.90
C GLU A 464 28.91 21.40 -4.96
N ALA A 465 28.18 20.35 -4.50
CA ALA A 465 27.43 19.47 -5.41
C ALA A 465 26.36 20.24 -6.18
N ARG A 466 25.64 21.17 -5.53
CA ARG A 466 24.66 22.04 -6.21
C ARG A 466 25.33 22.89 -7.29
N GLY A 467 26.46 23.54 -6.98
CA GLY A 467 27.20 24.33 -7.95
C GLY A 467 27.68 23.50 -9.15
N ALA A 468 28.12 22.25 -8.93
CA ALA A 468 28.49 21.34 -10.00
C ALA A 468 27.30 20.94 -10.89
N ILE A 469 26.13 20.68 -10.29
CA ILE A 469 24.90 20.36 -11.00
C ILE A 469 24.41 21.54 -11.85
N GLU A 470 24.36 22.74 -11.25
CA GLU A 470 23.96 23.98 -11.94
C GLU A 470 24.90 24.35 -13.09
N ALA A 471 26.21 24.08 -12.93
CA ALA A 471 27.18 24.31 -13.98
C ALA A 471 27.10 23.31 -15.17
N ALA A 472 26.52 22.14 -14.92
CA ALA A 472 26.30 21.12 -15.95
C ALA A 472 25.02 21.37 -16.77
N GLY A 473 24.18 22.36 -16.40
CA GLY A 473 22.94 22.74 -17.11
C GLY A 473 21.78 21.89 -16.80
#